data_27739db54d3cd7c187259a57d3572711
#
_entry.id   27739db54d3cd7c187259a57d3572711
#
_cell.length_a   1.000
_cell.length_b   1.000
_cell.length_c   1.000
_cell.angle_alpha   90.00
_cell.angle_beta   90.00
_cell.angle_gamma   90.00
#
_symmetry.space_group_name_H-M   'P 1'
#
loop_
_entity.id
_entity.type
_entity.pdbx_description
1 polymer ?
#
loop_
_entity_poly.entity_id
_entity_poly.type
_entity_poly.pdbx_seq_one_letter_code
_entity_poly.pdbx_strand_id
1 'polypeptide(L)'
;CVRRNKYIIRDWFHVEANPDAKRLYDDLLSNYNRLIRPVINNTETLTVWLGLKLSQLMEVNLKNQVMTTNLWVEQKWFDYKLRWDPEEYGGVEMLYVPSEHIWLPDIVLYNNWDGNYEVTLMTKATLKYTGEVFWKPPAIYKSSCEINVEYFPFDEQTCFMKFGSWTYNGIQVDLKHMGQQSGSNLVHIGIDLSEFYLSVEWDILEVPATRNEEFYPCCKEPFSDITFKLTMRRKTLFYTVNLIIPCVGITFLTVLVFYLPSDSGEKVTLCISILLSLTVFFLLLAEIIPPTSLAIPLLGKYLLFTMILVSLSVWMTVCVLNVHFRSPSTHNMPNWVKKLFLHFMPKILMMRRTKYTLPDYDDTFMSNGYTNEIDLSWYPACFAMPINKEIVSPCVSFLIRPVPHLLPPIPLLRPFPLSRFHSTSSSRKPPSRDPLPPPRFPSPLPGSLPPPTAFHKLIPGTFIFEDNKHTTHQLVTYLITYFCSQVVEDWKFVSMVLDRFFLWVFTLACIGGTFGIIFQSPSLYDTRIPVDQQLSGIPLRKNNFMLPKDIERIQPID
;
A
#
# COMPACT_ATOMS: atom_id res chain seq x y z
N CYS A 1 -42.25 -13.72 -77.15
CA CYS A 1 -42.99 -12.45 -77.27
C CYS A 1 -42.76 -11.64 -75.99
N VAL A 2 -41.98 -10.58 -76.20
CA VAL A 2 -41.60 -9.62 -75.14
C VAL A 2 -42.67 -8.55 -75.12
N ARG A 3 -43.24 -8.27 -73.96
CA ARG A 3 -43.91 -7.00 -73.67
C ARG A 3 -43.24 -6.33 -72.47
N ARG A 4 -42.52 -5.31 -72.69
CA ARG A 4 -41.98 -4.31 -71.76
C ARG A 4 -43.14 -3.69 -70.98
N ASN A 5 -43.19 -3.86 -69.69
CA ASN A 5 -43.91 -2.96 -68.80
C ASN A 5 -42.95 -1.93 -68.23
N LYS A 6 -43.09 -0.74 -68.73
CA LYS A 6 -42.42 0.49 -68.39
C LYS A 6 -43.32 1.30 -67.47
N TYR A 7 -43.35 0.91 -66.20
CA TYR A 7 -43.84 1.72 -65.07
C TYR A 7 -42.88 1.48 -63.93
N ILE A 8 -42.06 2.16 -63.86
CA ILE A 8 -41.43 3.03 -63.11
C ILE A 8 -41.72 3.83 -62.23
N ILE A 9 -41.51 3.53 -61.24
CA ILE A 9 -40.73 3.93 -60.06
C ILE A 9 -40.06 5.25 -60.26
N ARG A 10 -40.84 6.21 -59.92
CA ARG A 10 -40.44 7.56 -59.59
C ARG A 10 -41.25 8.02 -58.37
N ASP A 11 -41.34 7.19 -57.36
CA ASP A 11 -41.55 7.66 -56.00
C ASP A 11 -40.20 7.63 -55.30
N TRP A 12 -39.39 8.60 -55.68
CA TRP A 12 -38.43 9.12 -54.76
C TRP A 12 -39.26 9.64 -53.60
N PHE A 13 -39.29 8.91 -52.51
CA PHE A 13 -39.62 9.48 -51.21
C PHE A 13 -38.68 10.66 -51.03
N HIS A 14 -39.12 11.85 -51.43
CA HIS A 14 -38.66 13.06 -50.85
C HIS A 14 -39.04 12.91 -49.37
N VAL A 15 -38.06 12.48 -48.57
CA VAL A 15 -38.09 12.78 -47.16
C VAL A 15 -37.97 14.29 -47.12
N GLU A 16 -39.11 15.00 -47.17
CA GLU A 16 -39.17 16.42 -46.91
C GLU A 16 -38.74 16.60 -45.47
N ALA A 17 -37.45 16.95 -45.29
CA ALA A 17 -37.00 17.52 -44.05
C ALA A 17 -37.96 18.68 -43.76
N ASN A 18 -38.49 18.78 -42.52
CA ASN A 18 -39.43 19.81 -42.11
C ASN A 18 -39.00 21.17 -42.71
N PRO A 19 -39.69 21.69 -43.75
CA PRO A 19 -39.25 22.88 -44.49
C PRO A 19 -39.23 24.11 -43.61
N ASP A 20 -40.13 24.19 -42.63
CA ASP A 20 -40.22 25.29 -41.69
C ASP A 20 -39.02 25.31 -40.72
N ALA A 21 -38.59 24.16 -40.24
CA ALA A 21 -37.38 24.08 -39.41
C ALA A 21 -36.12 24.46 -40.19
N LYS A 22 -36.05 24.15 -41.52
CA LYS A 22 -34.93 24.59 -42.36
C LYS A 22 -34.97 26.11 -42.57
N ARG A 23 -36.14 26.67 -42.90
CA ARG A 23 -36.32 28.12 -43.07
C ARG A 23 -35.93 28.83 -41.77
N LEU A 24 -36.43 28.40 -40.64
CA LEU A 24 -36.08 28.94 -39.32
C LEU A 24 -34.56 28.93 -39.06
N TYR A 25 -33.89 27.82 -39.37
CA TYR A 25 -32.44 27.70 -39.22
C TYR A 25 -31.70 28.72 -40.09
N ASP A 26 -32.07 28.83 -41.35
CA ASP A 26 -31.43 29.75 -42.28
C ASP A 26 -31.70 31.20 -41.90
N ASP A 27 -32.92 31.56 -41.46
CA ASP A 27 -33.30 32.90 -41.05
C ASP A 27 -32.59 33.34 -39.79
N LEU A 28 -32.48 32.47 -38.77
CA LEU A 28 -31.81 32.80 -37.51
C LEU A 28 -30.29 32.96 -37.65
N LEU A 29 -29.65 32.16 -38.52
CA LEU A 29 -28.19 32.12 -38.57
C LEU A 29 -27.59 32.95 -39.71
N SER A 30 -28.37 33.39 -40.71
CA SER A 30 -27.87 34.14 -41.84
C SER A 30 -27.13 35.44 -41.47
N ASN A 31 -27.59 36.15 -40.44
CA ASN A 31 -27.02 37.41 -39.95
C ASN A 31 -26.46 37.30 -38.53
N TYR A 32 -26.30 36.06 -38.00
CA TYR A 32 -25.85 35.86 -36.65
C TYR A 32 -24.31 35.95 -36.55
N ASN A 33 -23.83 36.83 -35.67
CA ASN A 33 -22.39 36.90 -35.36
C ASN A 33 -22.09 36.21 -34.04
N ARG A 34 -21.44 35.07 -34.14
CA ARG A 34 -21.06 34.24 -32.97
C ARG A 34 -19.90 34.81 -32.15
N LEU A 35 -19.19 35.82 -32.64
CA LEU A 35 -18.04 36.41 -31.94
C LEU A 35 -18.45 37.47 -30.91
N ILE A 36 -19.69 37.95 -30.99
CA ILE A 36 -20.19 39.05 -30.17
C ILE A 36 -21.17 38.53 -29.16
N ARG A 37 -20.92 38.85 -27.87
CA ARG A 37 -21.79 38.53 -26.76
C ARG A 37 -23.25 38.94 -27.06
N PRO A 38 -24.25 38.07 -26.80
CA PRO A 38 -25.65 38.31 -27.14
C PRO A 38 -26.37 39.20 -26.15
N VAL A 39 -26.01 40.50 -26.14
CA VAL A 39 -26.63 41.55 -25.34
C VAL A 39 -27.00 42.71 -26.22
N ILE A 40 -28.05 43.43 -25.84
CA ILE A 40 -28.52 44.59 -26.60
C ILE A 40 -27.54 45.77 -26.42
N ASN A 41 -27.14 46.03 -25.19
CA ASN A 41 -26.14 47.03 -24.88
C ASN A 41 -24.88 46.39 -24.29
N ASN A 42 -23.71 46.92 -24.60
CA ASN A 42 -22.44 46.41 -24.09
C ASN A 42 -22.29 46.53 -22.56
N THR A 43 -23.06 47.41 -21.92
CA THR A 43 -23.11 47.57 -20.46
C THR A 43 -24.04 46.57 -19.78
N GLU A 44 -24.82 45.81 -20.54
CA GLU A 44 -25.73 44.80 -20.00
C GLU A 44 -24.97 43.55 -19.61
N THR A 45 -25.30 43.02 -18.43
CA THR A 45 -24.73 41.78 -17.88
C THR A 45 -25.50 40.58 -18.44
N LEU A 46 -24.77 39.65 -19.07
CA LEU A 46 -25.35 38.38 -19.50
C LEU A 46 -25.25 37.38 -18.37
N THR A 47 -26.37 36.87 -17.91
CA THR A 47 -26.38 35.81 -16.92
C THR A 47 -26.23 34.45 -17.62
N VAL A 48 -25.26 33.67 -17.18
CA VAL A 48 -25.02 32.30 -17.61
C VAL A 48 -25.20 31.34 -16.42
N TRP A 49 -26.11 30.39 -16.57
CA TRP A 49 -26.33 29.35 -15.55
C TRP A 49 -25.50 28.13 -15.90
N LEU A 50 -24.71 27.69 -14.92
CA LEU A 50 -23.86 26.49 -15.01
C LEU A 50 -24.39 25.40 -14.08
N GLY A 51 -24.48 24.19 -14.58
CA GLY A 51 -24.73 22.98 -13.82
C GLY A 51 -23.73 21.90 -14.22
N LEU A 52 -23.40 21.02 -13.30
CA LEU A 52 -22.60 19.82 -13.56
C LEU A 52 -23.40 18.58 -13.24
N LYS A 53 -23.36 17.61 -14.15
CA LYS A 53 -23.90 16.28 -13.92
C LYS A 53 -22.73 15.29 -13.98
N LEU A 54 -22.45 14.63 -12.88
CA LEU A 54 -21.36 13.64 -12.80
C LEU A 54 -21.86 12.30 -13.33
N SER A 55 -21.23 11.82 -14.40
CA SER A 55 -21.49 10.50 -14.94
C SER A 55 -20.59 9.45 -14.30
N GLN A 56 -19.30 9.73 -14.18
CA GLN A 56 -18.34 8.78 -13.62
C GLN A 56 -17.16 9.49 -12.96
N LEU A 57 -16.74 8.98 -11.82
CA LEU A 57 -15.43 9.24 -11.22
C LEU A 57 -14.46 8.18 -11.74
N MET A 58 -13.61 8.55 -12.70
CA MET A 58 -12.76 7.61 -13.42
C MET A 58 -11.54 7.21 -12.59
N GLU A 59 -10.83 8.19 -12.02
CA GLU A 59 -9.59 7.97 -11.28
C GLU A 59 -9.33 9.12 -10.31
N VAL A 60 -8.84 8.78 -9.11
CA VAL A 60 -8.19 9.73 -8.21
C VAL A 60 -6.74 9.29 -8.06
N ASN A 61 -5.86 9.90 -8.83
CA ASN A 61 -4.44 9.58 -8.83
C ASN A 61 -3.73 10.33 -7.70
N LEU A 62 -3.42 9.61 -6.63
CA LEU A 62 -2.78 10.17 -5.45
C LEU A 62 -1.39 10.72 -5.78
N LYS A 63 -0.58 9.95 -6.52
CA LYS A 63 0.81 10.28 -6.84
C LYS A 63 0.93 11.57 -7.64
N ASN A 64 0.06 11.74 -8.64
CA ASN A 64 0.04 12.89 -9.52
C ASN A 64 -0.85 14.02 -9.00
N GLN A 65 -1.60 13.79 -7.91
CA GLN A 65 -2.54 14.74 -7.31
C GLN A 65 -3.60 15.21 -8.31
N VAL A 66 -4.20 14.28 -9.05
CA VAL A 66 -5.17 14.53 -10.10
C VAL A 66 -6.43 13.74 -9.88
N MET A 67 -7.57 14.38 -10.02
CA MET A 67 -8.88 13.76 -10.10
C MET A 67 -9.38 13.80 -11.54
N THR A 68 -9.70 12.65 -12.13
CA THR A 68 -10.27 12.52 -13.48
C THR A 68 -11.75 12.19 -13.37
N THR A 69 -12.59 13.06 -13.94
CA THR A 69 -14.05 12.93 -13.91
C THR A 69 -14.65 13.01 -15.30
N ASN A 70 -15.70 12.22 -15.55
CA ASN A 70 -16.55 12.35 -16.72
C ASN A 70 -17.81 13.11 -16.32
N LEU A 71 -17.98 14.30 -16.89
CA LEU A 71 -19.04 15.26 -16.56
C LEU A 71 -19.87 15.61 -17.77
N TRP A 72 -21.13 15.92 -17.57
CA TRP A 72 -21.92 16.66 -18.53
C TRP A 72 -21.99 18.10 -18.01
N VAL A 73 -21.49 19.04 -18.83
CA VAL A 73 -21.45 20.45 -18.48
C VAL A 73 -22.70 21.11 -19.01
N GLU A 74 -23.63 21.42 -18.13
CA GLU A 74 -24.89 22.05 -18.50
C GLU A 74 -24.75 23.57 -18.44
N GLN A 75 -24.91 24.23 -19.58
CA GLN A 75 -24.84 25.68 -19.69
C GLN A 75 -26.13 26.21 -20.27
N LYS A 76 -26.66 27.30 -19.67
CA LYS A 76 -27.88 27.95 -20.08
C LYS A 76 -27.70 29.43 -20.06
N TRP A 77 -28.16 30.13 -21.13
CA TRP A 77 -28.19 31.59 -21.24
C TRP A 77 -29.36 32.05 -22.11
N PHE A 78 -29.59 33.34 -22.17
CA PHE A 78 -30.57 33.92 -23.08
C PHE A 78 -29.89 34.69 -24.18
N ASP A 79 -30.29 34.40 -25.43
CA ASP A 79 -29.85 35.10 -26.61
C ASP A 79 -31.04 35.79 -27.29
N TYR A 80 -31.06 37.10 -27.25
CA TYR A 80 -32.16 37.87 -27.83
C TYR A 80 -32.25 37.76 -29.36
N LYS A 81 -31.15 37.42 -30.03
CA LYS A 81 -31.07 37.24 -31.49
C LYS A 81 -31.67 35.93 -31.98
N LEU A 82 -31.79 34.94 -31.09
CA LEU A 82 -32.29 33.61 -31.38
C LEU A 82 -33.73 33.40 -30.90
N ARG A 83 -34.56 34.46 -31.04
CA ARG A 83 -36.00 34.44 -30.74
C ARG A 83 -36.81 34.33 -31.99
N TRP A 84 -37.88 33.56 -31.99
CA TRP A 84 -38.84 33.46 -33.07
C TRP A 84 -40.25 33.22 -32.56
N ASP A 85 -41.23 33.44 -33.44
CA ASP A 85 -42.62 33.09 -33.19
C ASP A 85 -42.90 31.69 -33.76
N PRO A 86 -43.33 30.72 -32.96
CA PRO A 86 -43.61 29.36 -33.44
C PRO A 86 -44.70 29.32 -34.52
N GLU A 87 -45.69 30.24 -34.47
CA GLU A 87 -46.77 30.29 -35.45
C GLU A 87 -46.27 30.58 -36.87
N GLU A 88 -45.22 31.41 -37.02
CA GLU A 88 -44.60 31.72 -38.30
C GLU A 88 -43.80 30.56 -38.92
N TYR A 89 -43.41 29.62 -38.09
CA TYR A 89 -42.55 28.49 -38.49
C TYR A 89 -43.20 27.12 -38.21
N GLY A 90 -44.48 26.99 -38.51
CA GLY A 90 -45.19 25.72 -38.46
C GLY A 90 -45.25 25.04 -37.08
N GLY A 91 -45.24 25.87 -36.00
CA GLY A 91 -45.30 25.36 -34.62
C GLY A 91 -44.00 24.83 -34.08
N VAL A 92 -42.83 25.16 -34.64
CA VAL A 92 -41.51 24.75 -34.16
C VAL A 92 -41.15 25.50 -32.89
N GLU A 93 -41.23 24.87 -31.73
CA GLU A 93 -40.89 25.44 -30.42
C GLU A 93 -39.41 25.29 -30.05
N MET A 94 -38.74 24.24 -30.58
CA MET A 94 -37.34 23.92 -30.30
C MET A 94 -36.56 23.63 -31.57
N LEU A 95 -35.31 24.11 -31.64
CA LEU A 95 -34.39 23.86 -32.74
C LEU A 95 -33.04 23.36 -32.20
N TYR A 96 -32.47 22.36 -32.84
CA TYR A 96 -31.13 21.84 -32.51
C TYR A 96 -30.11 22.39 -33.51
N VAL A 97 -29.19 23.24 -33.00
CA VAL A 97 -28.18 23.92 -33.82
C VAL A 97 -26.78 23.43 -33.40
N PRO A 98 -25.85 23.20 -34.35
CA PRO A 98 -24.45 22.96 -34.01
C PRO A 98 -23.91 24.11 -33.16
N SER A 99 -23.32 23.78 -32.00
CA SER A 99 -22.84 24.80 -31.06
C SER A 99 -21.79 25.72 -31.63
N GLU A 100 -21.05 25.28 -32.66
CA GLU A 100 -20.05 26.09 -33.36
C GLU A 100 -20.64 27.26 -34.17
N HIS A 101 -21.95 27.26 -34.45
CA HIS A 101 -22.62 28.30 -35.19
C HIS A 101 -23.16 29.44 -34.33
N ILE A 102 -23.19 29.25 -33.02
CA ILE A 102 -23.71 30.25 -32.07
C ILE A 102 -22.62 30.75 -31.13
N TRP A 103 -22.87 31.83 -30.43
CA TRP A 103 -22.00 32.29 -29.37
C TRP A 103 -22.06 31.30 -28.19
N LEU A 104 -20.90 30.96 -27.67
CA LEU A 104 -20.75 30.13 -26.47
C LEU A 104 -20.03 30.91 -25.40
N PRO A 105 -20.45 30.77 -24.11
CA PRO A 105 -19.66 31.29 -23.02
C PRO A 105 -18.35 30.50 -22.90
N ASP A 106 -17.26 31.21 -22.63
CA ASP A 106 -15.90 30.65 -22.51
C ASP A 106 -15.62 30.13 -21.08
N ILE A 107 -16.50 29.25 -20.63
CA ILE A 107 -16.36 28.64 -19.29
C ILE A 107 -15.29 27.58 -19.32
N VAL A 108 -14.27 27.75 -18.47
CA VAL A 108 -13.12 26.85 -18.36
C VAL A 108 -12.92 26.34 -16.94
N LEU A 109 -12.24 25.21 -16.80
CA LEU A 109 -11.81 24.68 -15.52
C LEU A 109 -10.48 25.34 -15.12
N TYR A 110 -10.47 26.24 -14.12
CA TYR A 110 -9.28 26.99 -13.72
C TYR A 110 -8.18 26.14 -13.13
N ASN A 111 -8.51 25.11 -12.36
CA ASN A 111 -7.56 24.18 -11.77
C ASN A 111 -7.34 22.92 -12.63
N ASN A 112 -7.33 23.08 -13.93
CA ASN A 112 -7.01 22.00 -14.87
C ASN A 112 -5.56 21.56 -14.72
N TRP A 113 -5.30 20.24 -14.84
CA TRP A 113 -3.97 19.65 -14.67
C TRP A 113 -3.22 19.44 -15.99
N ASP A 114 -3.92 19.10 -17.07
CA ASP A 114 -3.32 18.69 -18.35
C ASP A 114 -3.32 19.78 -19.44
N GLY A 115 -3.86 20.95 -19.15
CA GLY A 115 -3.94 22.06 -20.08
C GLY A 115 -5.14 22.00 -21.06
N ASN A 116 -6.00 20.98 -20.95
CA ASN A 116 -7.23 20.88 -21.73
C ASN A 116 -8.38 21.61 -21.02
N TYR A 117 -8.36 22.93 -21.07
CA TYR A 117 -9.28 23.79 -20.32
C TYR A 117 -10.70 23.79 -20.90
N GLU A 118 -10.85 23.57 -22.22
CA GLU A 118 -12.09 23.70 -22.96
C GLU A 118 -12.80 22.37 -23.18
N VAL A 119 -14.09 22.45 -23.47
CA VAL A 119 -14.88 21.31 -23.94
C VAL A 119 -14.45 20.94 -25.37
N THR A 120 -14.04 19.70 -25.56
CA THR A 120 -13.55 19.23 -26.86
C THR A 120 -14.66 18.76 -27.78
N LEU A 121 -15.77 18.25 -27.27
CA LEU A 121 -16.88 17.72 -28.05
C LEU A 121 -17.98 18.77 -28.23
N MET A 122 -18.04 19.38 -29.40
CA MET A 122 -19.03 20.39 -29.75
C MET A 122 -20.38 19.77 -30.14
N THR A 123 -21.15 19.36 -29.12
CA THR A 123 -22.52 18.85 -29.34
C THR A 123 -23.48 19.96 -29.79
N LYS A 124 -24.64 19.56 -30.34
CA LYS A 124 -25.67 20.53 -30.69
C LYS A 124 -26.24 21.22 -29.44
N ALA A 125 -26.48 22.51 -29.53
CA ALA A 125 -27.23 23.29 -28.56
C ALA A 125 -28.74 23.24 -28.88
N THR A 126 -29.56 23.27 -27.86
CA THR A 126 -31.01 23.36 -27.99
C THR A 126 -31.42 24.81 -27.84
N LEU A 127 -32.04 25.34 -28.87
CA LEU A 127 -32.64 26.67 -28.87
C LEU A 127 -34.14 26.55 -28.65
N LYS A 128 -34.71 27.39 -27.77
CA LYS A 128 -36.13 27.54 -27.60
C LYS A 128 -36.61 28.85 -28.22
N TYR A 129 -37.85 28.91 -28.64
CA TYR A 129 -38.47 30.09 -29.24
C TYR A 129 -38.36 31.34 -28.39
N THR A 130 -38.24 31.19 -27.07
CA THR A 130 -38.06 32.28 -26.09
C THR A 130 -36.69 32.96 -26.17
N GLY A 131 -35.74 32.37 -26.93
CA GLY A 131 -34.35 32.78 -26.96
C GLY A 131 -33.49 32.10 -25.90
N GLU A 132 -34.04 31.12 -25.16
CA GLU A 132 -33.26 30.31 -24.21
C GLU A 132 -32.38 29.32 -24.97
N VAL A 133 -31.09 29.39 -24.70
CA VAL A 133 -30.09 28.46 -25.26
C VAL A 133 -29.66 27.50 -24.16
N PHE A 134 -29.69 26.21 -24.49
CA PHE A 134 -29.29 25.17 -23.59
C PHE A 134 -28.25 24.26 -24.25
N TRP A 135 -27.04 24.20 -23.69
CA TRP A 135 -25.93 23.40 -24.21
C TRP A 135 -25.40 22.45 -23.18
N LYS A 136 -25.32 21.14 -23.52
CA LYS A 136 -24.93 20.05 -22.60
C LYS A 136 -23.86 19.16 -23.22
N PRO A 137 -22.63 19.63 -23.34
CA PRO A 137 -21.54 18.79 -23.83
C PRO A 137 -21.04 17.84 -22.75
N PRO A 138 -20.73 16.58 -23.10
CA PRO A 138 -19.92 15.69 -22.25
C PRO A 138 -18.47 16.13 -22.31
N ALA A 139 -17.77 16.04 -21.18
CA ALA A 139 -16.37 16.38 -21.09
C ALA A 139 -15.66 15.52 -20.04
N ILE A 140 -14.40 15.19 -20.30
CA ILE A 140 -13.51 14.57 -19.33
C ILE A 140 -12.59 15.65 -18.79
N TYR A 141 -12.67 15.89 -17.48
CA TYR A 141 -11.81 16.86 -16.82
C TYR A 141 -10.80 16.17 -15.91
N LYS A 142 -9.58 16.71 -15.93
CA LYS A 142 -8.50 16.36 -15.01
C LYS A 142 -8.22 17.57 -14.15
N SER A 143 -8.79 17.58 -12.97
CA SER A 143 -8.61 18.66 -12.00
C SER A 143 -7.45 18.37 -11.06
N SER A 144 -6.65 19.40 -10.78
CA SER A 144 -5.64 19.33 -9.72
C SER A 144 -6.33 19.22 -8.37
N CYS A 145 -5.92 18.25 -7.57
CA CYS A 145 -6.48 18.00 -6.25
C CYS A 145 -5.37 17.79 -5.23
N GLU A 146 -5.34 18.59 -4.19
CA GLU A 146 -4.44 18.42 -3.07
C GLU A 146 -4.86 17.20 -2.24
N ILE A 147 -4.01 16.19 -2.20
CA ILE A 147 -4.30 14.90 -1.56
C ILE A 147 -3.79 14.89 -0.12
N ASN A 148 -4.66 14.62 0.83
CA ASN A 148 -4.29 14.37 2.22
C ASN A 148 -4.08 12.87 2.46
N VAL A 149 -2.82 12.47 2.64
CA VAL A 149 -2.43 11.06 2.83
C VAL A 149 -2.32 10.65 4.30
N GLU A 150 -2.63 11.53 5.26
CA GLU A 150 -2.36 11.30 6.68
C GLU A 150 -2.95 9.98 7.19
N TYR A 151 -4.17 9.65 6.80
CA TYR A 151 -4.86 8.44 7.25
C TYR A 151 -4.94 7.34 6.19
N PHE A 152 -4.15 7.44 5.12
CA PHE A 152 -4.14 6.40 4.09
C PHE A 152 -3.91 5.00 4.70
N PRO A 153 -4.72 3.95 4.34
CA PRO A 153 -5.78 3.90 3.32
C PRO A 153 -7.20 4.19 3.84
N PHE A 154 -7.35 4.67 5.05
CA PHE A 154 -8.62 5.08 5.66
C PHE A 154 -8.83 6.58 5.49
N ASP A 155 -8.61 7.10 4.29
CA ASP A 155 -8.56 8.51 3.98
C ASP A 155 -9.88 9.02 3.40
N GLU A 156 -10.15 10.28 3.67
CA GLU A 156 -11.19 11.10 3.05
C GLU A 156 -10.49 12.17 2.21
N GLN A 157 -10.89 12.31 0.94
CA GLN A 157 -10.31 13.29 0.04
C GLN A 157 -11.35 14.33 -0.33
N THR A 158 -10.91 15.57 -0.38
CA THR A 158 -11.75 16.69 -0.81
C THR A 158 -11.10 17.35 -2.00
N CYS A 159 -11.65 17.12 -3.18
CA CYS A 159 -11.22 17.77 -4.41
C CYS A 159 -12.21 18.85 -4.81
N PHE A 160 -11.75 19.86 -5.50
CA PHE A 160 -12.61 20.91 -6.03
C PHE A 160 -12.37 21.10 -7.53
N MET A 161 -13.40 21.62 -8.19
CA MET A 161 -13.37 22.00 -9.60
C MET A 161 -13.88 23.45 -9.67
N LYS A 162 -13.00 24.36 -10.05
CA LYS A 162 -13.31 25.79 -10.16
C LYS A 162 -13.56 26.14 -11.61
N PHE A 163 -14.81 26.50 -11.92
CA PHE A 163 -15.24 26.93 -13.25
C PHE A 163 -15.51 28.43 -13.30
N GLY A 164 -15.08 29.08 -14.37
CA GLY A 164 -15.32 30.49 -14.57
C GLY A 164 -15.07 30.88 -16.02
N SER A 165 -15.54 32.09 -16.43
CA SER A 165 -15.20 32.63 -17.72
C SER A 165 -13.73 33.04 -17.76
N TRP A 166 -13.04 32.69 -18.84
CA TRP A 166 -11.64 33.09 -19.02
C TRP A 166 -11.47 34.53 -19.41
N THR A 167 -12.36 35.02 -20.29
CA THR A 167 -12.22 36.35 -20.92
C THR A 167 -13.08 37.42 -20.24
N TYR A 168 -14.31 37.07 -19.85
CA TYR A 168 -15.29 38.02 -19.38
C TYR A 168 -15.26 38.19 -17.85
N ASN A 169 -15.27 39.45 -17.40
CA ASN A 169 -15.45 39.77 -15.98
C ASN A 169 -16.91 39.56 -15.53
N GLY A 170 -17.17 39.60 -14.21
CA GLY A 170 -18.49 39.35 -13.62
C GLY A 170 -19.56 40.43 -13.97
N ILE A 171 -19.12 41.60 -14.44
CA ILE A 171 -20.05 42.65 -14.92
C ILE A 171 -20.54 42.32 -16.33
N GLN A 172 -19.70 41.64 -17.12
CA GLN A 172 -20.04 41.25 -18.49
C GLN A 172 -20.78 39.91 -18.53
N VAL A 173 -20.29 38.92 -17.82
CA VAL A 173 -20.89 37.59 -17.70
C VAL A 173 -21.02 37.23 -16.23
N ASP A 174 -22.26 37.23 -15.74
CA ASP A 174 -22.59 36.80 -14.37
C ASP A 174 -22.87 35.31 -14.35
N LEU A 175 -21.95 34.56 -13.76
CA LEU A 175 -22.04 33.10 -13.67
C LEU A 175 -22.83 32.69 -12.43
N LYS A 176 -23.93 31.94 -12.60
CA LYS A 176 -24.79 31.42 -11.54
C LYS A 176 -24.93 29.90 -11.63
N HIS A 177 -25.10 29.29 -10.48
CA HIS A 177 -25.43 27.87 -10.45
C HIS A 177 -26.92 27.65 -10.80
N MET A 178 -27.22 26.57 -11.57
CA MET A 178 -28.64 26.31 -11.97
C MET A 178 -29.59 26.09 -10.79
N GLY A 179 -29.09 25.52 -9.68
CA GLY A 179 -29.87 25.30 -8.45
C GLY A 179 -29.73 26.42 -7.40
N GLN A 180 -29.12 27.57 -7.76
CA GLN A 180 -28.90 28.66 -6.81
C GLN A 180 -30.21 29.33 -6.43
N GLN A 181 -30.46 29.42 -5.10
CA GLN A 181 -31.60 30.17 -4.55
C GLN A 181 -31.22 31.64 -4.34
N SER A 182 -32.20 32.52 -4.47
CA SER A 182 -32.01 33.96 -4.26
C SER A 182 -31.51 34.20 -2.83
N GLY A 183 -30.37 34.89 -2.70
CA GLY A 183 -29.77 35.24 -1.40
C GLY A 183 -28.78 34.20 -0.82
N SER A 184 -28.56 33.05 -1.48
CA SER A 184 -27.55 32.07 -1.07
C SER A 184 -26.52 31.84 -2.18
N ASN A 185 -25.24 31.89 -1.83
CA ASN A 185 -24.15 31.53 -2.72
C ASN A 185 -23.76 30.05 -2.63
N LEU A 186 -24.31 29.31 -1.67
CA LEU A 186 -24.06 27.90 -1.42
C LEU A 186 -25.24 27.05 -1.91
N VAL A 187 -24.92 26.01 -2.67
CA VAL A 187 -25.85 24.97 -3.11
C VAL A 187 -25.36 23.64 -2.55
N HIS A 188 -26.15 23.02 -1.66
CA HIS A 188 -25.73 21.79 -0.96
C HIS A 188 -25.55 20.60 -1.91
N ILE A 189 -26.41 20.45 -2.90
CA ILE A 189 -26.28 19.47 -3.98
C ILE A 189 -25.94 20.23 -5.26
N GLY A 190 -24.68 20.58 -5.41
CA GLY A 190 -24.19 21.35 -6.54
C GLY A 190 -23.86 20.50 -7.78
N ILE A 191 -23.66 19.21 -7.63
CA ILE A 191 -23.41 18.29 -8.74
C ILE A 191 -24.57 17.28 -8.76
N ASP A 192 -25.22 17.15 -9.92
CA ASP A 192 -26.26 16.14 -10.12
C ASP A 192 -25.64 14.75 -10.26
N LEU A 193 -26.05 13.83 -9.39
CA LEU A 193 -25.59 12.44 -9.32
C LEU A 193 -26.62 11.45 -9.86
N SER A 194 -27.74 11.89 -10.46
CA SER A 194 -28.81 11.01 -10.94
C SER A 194 -28.34 9.93 -11.93
N GLU A 195 -27.39 10.25 -12.78
CA GLU A 195 -26.80 9.36 -13.80
C GLU A 195 -25.39 8.87 -13.39
N PHE A 196 -25.05 8.94 -12.08
CA PHE A 196 -23.74 8.57 -11.61
C PHE A 196 -23.56 7.06 -11.53
N TYR A 197 -22.54 6.54 -12.20
CA TYR A 197 -22.07 5.17 -12.07
C TYR A 197 -21.26 5.04 -10.78
N LEU A 198 -21.80 4.32 -9.80
CA LEU A 198 -21.19 4.16 -8.49
C LEU A 198 -19.75 3.64 -8.61
N SER A 199 -18.81 4.33 -7.98
CA SER A 199 -17.40 3.96 -7.99
C SER A 199 -17.16 2.72 -7.12
N VAL A 200 -16.25 1.84 -7.58
CA VAL A 200 -15.80 0.67 -6.80
C VAL A 200 -14.74 1.01 -5.77
N GLU A 201 -14.12 2.20 -5.88
CA GLU A 201 -13.01 2.64 -5.00
C GLU A 201 -13.42 3.73 -4.02
N TRP A 202 -14.42 4.56 -4.37
CA TRP A 202 -14.80 5.74 -3.62
C TRP A 202 -16.29 5.80 -3.33
N ASP A 203 -16.64 6.27 -2.13
CA ASP A 203 -17.99 6.70 -1.76
C ASP A 203 -18.03 8.23 -1.77
N ILE A 204 -19.01 8.83 -2.45
CA ILE A 204 -19.18 10.29 -2.44
C ILE A 204 -20.01 10.69 -1.22
N LEU A 205 -19.45 11.56 -0.38
CA LEU A 205 -20.10 12.02 0.85
C LEU A 205 -20.83 13.34 0.66
N GLU A 206 -20.22 14.30 -0.08
CA GLU A 206 -20.77 15.66 -0.26
C GLU A 206 -20.39 16.20 -1.62
N VAL A 207 -21.30 16.97 -2.22
CA VAL A 207 -21.10 17.60 -3.55
C VAL A 207 -21.61 19.06 -3.57
N PRO A 208 -21.24 19.92 -2.63
CA PRO A 208 -21.69 21.30 -2.63
C PRO A 208 -21.03 22.12 -3.74
N ALA A 209 -21.73 23.19 -4.18
CA ALA A 209 -21.20 24.20 -5.06
C ALA A 209 -21.31 25.58 -4.40
N THR A 210 -20.27 26.37 -4.54
CA THR A 210 -20.21 27.74 -4.01
C THR A 210 -19.89 28.70 -5.13
N ARG A 211 -20.74 29.73 -5.29
CA ARG A 211 -20.46 30.85 -6.17
C ARG A 211 -19.60 31.87 -5.44
N ASN A 212 -18.48 32.28 -6.05
CA ASN A 212 -17.59 33.30 -5.52
C ASN A 212 -17.45 34.46 -6.48
N GLU A 213 -17.08 35.61 -5.95
CA GLU A 213 -16.66 36.79 -6.70
C GLU A 213 -15.27 37.18 -6.24
N GLU A 214 -14.28 37.00 -7.15
CA GLU A 214 -12.88 37.22 -6.83
C GLU A 214 -12.36 38.51 -7.49
N PHE A 215 -11.68 39.33 -6.70
CA PHE A 215 -11.00 40.51 -7.18
C PHE A 215 -9.51 40.23 -7.35
N TYR A 216 -9.02 40.34 -8.57
CA TYR A 216 -7.61 40.15 -8.86
C TYR A 216 -6.84 41.49 -8.83
N PRO A 217 -5.55 41.51 -8.46
CA PRO A 217 -4.75 42.72 -8.43
C PRO A 217 -4.63 43.46 -9.77
N CYS A 218 -4.86 42.75 -10.89
CA CYS A 218 -4.82 43.32 -12.25
C CYS A 218 -6.01 44.22 -12.56
N CYS A 219 -7.15 44.00 -11.92
CA CYS A 219 -8.42 44.43 -12.46
C CYS A 219 -9.33 44.97 -11.35
N LYS A 220 -10.14 46.00 -11.67
CA LYS A 220 -11.07 46.60 -10.71
C LYS A 220 -12.39 45.84 -10.64
N GLU A 221 -12.74 45.13 -11.70
CA GLU A 221 -13.98 44.39 -11.81
C GLU A 221 -13.82 42.99 -11.19
N PRO A 222 -14.87 42.49 -10.51
CA PRO A 222 -14.84 41.11 -10.00
C PRO A 222 -14.96 40.09 -11.13
N PHE A 223 -14.39 38.92 -10.92
CA PHE A 223 -14.62 37.74 -11.76
C PHE A 223 -15.49 36.77 -10.98
N SER A 224 -16.59 36.30 -11.58
CA SER A 224 -17.45 35.31 -10.99
C SER A 224 -17.00 33.89 -11.33
N ASP A 225 -16.88 33.06 -10.30
CA ASP A 225 -16.61 31.62 -10.45
C ASP A 225 -17.57 30.76 -9.64
N ILE A 226 -17.71 29.51 -10.04
CA ILE A 226 -18.40 28.47 -9.27
C ILE A 226 -17.40 27.39 -8.95
N THR A 227 -17.20 27.17 -7.66
CA THR A 227 -16.34 26.11 -7.13
C THR A 227 -17.21 24.94 -6.67
N PHE A 228 -17.11 23.83 -7.37
CA PHE A 228 -17.74 22.57 -7.02
C PHE A 228 -16.77 21.78 -6.14
N LYS A 229 -17.24 21.37 -4.96
CA LYS A 229 -16.46 20.57 -4.02
C LYS A 229 -16.95 19.13 -4.07
N LEU A 230 -16.04 18.18 -4.18
CA LEU A 230 -16.34 16.74 -4.15
C LEU A 230 -15.60 16.12 -2.96
N THR A 231 -16.36 15.71 -1.94
CA THR A 231 -15.81 15.02 -0.77
C THR A 231 -16.09 13.54 -0.91
N MET A 232 -15.03 12.73 -0.86
CA MET A 232 -15.10 11.30 -1.10
C MET A 232 -14.32 10.50 -0.07
N ARG A 233 -14.84 9.34 0.33
CA ARG A 233 -14.22 8.40 1.27
C ARG A 233 -13.80 7.15 0.53
N ARG A 234 -12.57 6.68 0.80
CA ARG A 234 -12.03 5.47 0.15
C ARG A 234 -12.70 4.20 0.66
N LYS A 235 -13.00 3.27 -0.24
CA LYS A 235 -13.37 1.88 0.07
C LYS A 235 -12.11 1.09 0.37
N THR A 236 -11.95 0.67 1.62
CA THR A 236 -10.69 0.20 2.19
C THR A 236 -10.38 -1.27 1.98
N LEU A 237 -11.35 -2.08 1.51
CA LEU A 237 -11.23 -3.54 1.45
C LEU A 237 -9.99 -4.02 0.69
N PHE A 238 -9.73 -3.45 -0.49
CA PHE A 238 -8.58 -3.82 -1.31
C PHE A 238 -7.26 -3.59 -0.58
N TYR A 239 -7.07 -2.42 0.02
CA TYR A 239 -5.85 -2.07 0.75
C TYR A 239 -5.72 -2.84 2.06
N THR A 240 -6.84 -3.13 2.73
CA THR A 240 -6.85 -3.94 3.94
C THR A 240 -6.33 -5.34 3.67
N VAL A 241 -6.84 -6.01 2.64
CA VAL A 241 -6.45 -7.39 2.31
C VAL A 241 -5.03 -7.45 1.74
N ASN A 242 -4.65 -6.52 0.87
CA ASN A 242 -3.39 -6.62 0.13
C ASN A 242 -2.19 -5.93 0.82
N LEU A 243 -2.42 -4.92 1.68
CA LEU A 243 -1.34 -4.21 2.36
C LEU A 243 -1.37 -4.40 3.87
N ILE A 244 -2.51 -4.16 4.55
CA ILE A 244 -2.55 -4.16 6.02
C ILE A 244 -2.37 -5.56 6.58
N ILE A 245 -3.14 -6.54 6.12
CA ILE A 245 -3.06 -7.93 6.63
C ILE A 245 -1.66 -8.52 6.46
N PRO A 246 -0.99 -8.45 5.29
CA PRO A 246 0.37 -8.94 5.14
C PRO A 246 1.38 -8.20 6.02
N CYS A 247 1.26 -6.88 6.18
CA CYS A 247 2.13 -6.11 7.07
C CYS A 247 2.00 -6.54 8.53
N VAL A 248 0.76 -6.74 9.00
CA VAL A 248 0.49 -7.26 10.36
C VAL A 248 1.04 -8.68 10.50
N GLY A 249 0.88 -9.53 9.48
CA GLY A 249 1.46 -10.87 9.43
C GLY A 249 2.99 -10.86 9.58
N ILE A 250 3.68 -10.00 8.84
CA ILE A 250 5.14 -9.82 8.94
C ILE A 250 5.54 -9.35 10.35
N THR A 251 4.77 -8.41 10.92
CA THR A 251 5.01 -7.93 12.29
C THR A 251 4.89 -9.06 13.30
N PHE A 252 3.92 -9.96 13.12
CA PHE A 252 3.77 -11.13 13.99
C PHE A 252 4.95 -12.11 13.87
N LEU A 253 5.52 -12.26 12.66
CA LEU A 253 6.71 -13.10 12.47
C LEU A 253 7.92 -12.60 13.27
N THR A 254 8.04 -11.31 13.54
CA THR A 254 9.15 -10.77 14.35
C THR A 254 9.17 -11.31 15.76
N VAL A 255 7.99 -11.60 16.31
CA VAL A 255 7.85 -12.18 17.65
C VAL A 255 8.27 -13.64 17.66
N LEU A 256 8.00 -14.38 16.58
CA LEU A 256 8.36 -15.80 16.46
C LEU A 256 9.87 -16.06 16.48
N VAL A 257 10.70 -15.07 16.14
CA VAL A 257 12.16 -15.17 16.26
C VAL A 257 12.60 -15.55 17.66
N PHE A 258 11.95 -15.00 18.69
CA PHE A 258 12.26 -15.31 20.10
C PHE A 258 11.69 -16.66 20.57
N TYR A 259 10.76 -17.23 19.82
CA TYR A 259 10.26 -18.58 20.08
C TYR A 259 11.18 -19.67 19.51
N LEU A 260 11.95 -19.38 18.47
CA LEU A 260 12.88 -20.31 17.84
C LEU A 260 14.03 -20.65 18.81
N PRO A 261 14.44 -21.92 18.98
CA PRO A 261 15.58 -22.28 19.81
C PRO A 261 16.89 -21.75 19.24
N SER A 262 17.81 -21.32 20.13
CA SER A 262 19.10 -20.74 19.71
C SER A 262 20.02 -21.74 19.02
N ASP A 263 19.88 -23.04 19.33
CA ASP A 263 20.65 -24.13 18.72
C ASP A 263 20.31 -24.37 17.24
N SER A 264 19.18 -23.85 16.73
CA SER A 264 18.80 -23.99 15.31
C SER A 264 19.72 -23.24 14.34
N GLY A 265 20.42 -22.21 14.80
CA GLY A 265 21.30 -21.37 13.98
C GLY A 265 20.57 -20.42 13.03
N GLU A 266 19.25 -20.53 12.84
CA GLU A 266 18.46 -19.82 11.82
C GLU A 266 17.78 -18.54 12.31
N LYS A 267 17.99 -18.14 13.55
CA LYS A 267 17.36 -16.91 14.12
C LYS A 267 17.72 -15.66 13.36
N VAL A 268 19.00 -15.47 13.02
CA VAL A 268 19.48 -14.26 12.33
C VAL A 268 18.98 -14.25 10.88
N THR A 269 18.99 -15.37 10.20
CA THR A 269 18.46 -15.53 8.84
C THR A 269 16.99 -15.13 8.77
N LEU A 270 16.19 -15.59 9.74
CA LEU A 270 14.77 -15.24 9.83
C LEU A 270 14.58 -13.72 10.05
N CYS A 271 15.34 -13.12 10.97
CA CYS A 271 15.27 -11.68 11.21
C CYS A 271 15.59 -10.86 9.96
N ILE A 272 16.65 -11.21 9.24
CA ILE A 272 17.08 -10.50 8.02
C ILE A 272 16.03 -10.65 6.93
N SER A 273 15.45 -11.84 6.74
CA SER A 273 14.40 -12.07 5.75
C SER A 273 13.13 -11.25 6.03
N ILE A 274 12.75 -11.13 7.30
CA ILE A 274 11.63 -10.26 7.73
C ILE A 274 11.94 -8.79 7.43
N LEU A 275 13.13 -8.32 7.76
CA LEU A 275 13.55 -6.94 7.49
C LEU A 275 13.52 -6.64 5.99
N LEU A 276 14.03 -7.56 5.16
CA LEU A 276 14.00 -7.43 3.71
C LEU A 276 12.55 -7.37 3.18
N SER A 277 11.68 -8.25 3.65
CA SER A 277 10.26 -8.25 3.26
C SER A 277 9.59 -6.91 3.62
N LEU A 278 9.87 -6.38 4.81
CA LEU A 278 9.31 -5.12 5.27
C LEU A 278 9.80 -3.92 4.43
N THR A 279 11.09 -3.92 4.03
CA THR A 279 11.63 -2.87 3.14
C THR A 279 10.98 -2.89 1.77
N VAL A 280 10.65 -4.07 1.22
CA VAL A 280 9.91 -4.18 -0.04
C VAL A 280 8.51 -3.57 0.10
N PHE A 281 7.78 -3.85 1.18
CA PHE A 281 6.47 -3.21 1.43
C PHE A 281 6.57 -1.69 1.56
N PHE A 282 7.65 -1.20 2.17
CA PHE A 282 7.88 0.25 2.26
C PHE A 282 8.09 0.89 0.89
N LEU A 283 8.83 0.22 0.00
CA LEU A 283 9.01 0.67 -1.39
C LEU A 283 7.71 0.67 -2.18
N LEU A 284 6.88 -0.38 -2.05
CA LEU A 284 5.56 -0.44 -2.68
C LEU A 284 4.65 0.70 -2.21
N LEU A 285 4.67 1.02 -0.92
CA LEU A 285 3.91 2.14 -0.37
C LEU A 285 4.40 3.48 -0.93
N ALA A 286 5.73 3.67 -1.04
CA ALA A 286 6.33 4.89 -1.59
C ALA A 286 6.00 5.09 -3.08
N GLU A 287 5.63 4.03 -3.80
CA GLU A 287 5.19 4.13 -5.19
C GLU A 287 3.76 4.64 -5.33
N ILE A 288 2.89 4.31 -4.38
CA ILE A 288 1.46 4.70 -4.39
C ILE A 288 1.27 6.15 -3.92
N ILE A 289 2.05 6.59 -2.94
CA ILE A 289 1.85 7.85 -2.24
C ILE A 289 2.63 8.98 -2.91
N PRO A 290 2.07 10.20 -3.02
CA PRO A 290 2.79 11.35 -3.55
C PRO A 290 3.99 11.71 -2.65
N PRO A 291 5.10 12.23 -3.21
CA PRO A 291 6.26 12.69 -2.44
C PRO A 291 5.93 14.02 -1.74
N THR A 292 5.04 13.98 -0.76
CA THR A 292 4.65 15.16 0.04
C THR A 292 5.38 15.19 1.36
N SER A 293 5.70 16.41 1.83
CA SER A 293 6.29 16.65 3.15
C SER A 293 5.26 17.10 4.19
N LEU A 294 3.98 17.17 3.83
CA LEU A 294 2.93 17.69 4.69
C LEU A 294 2.53 16.73 5.81
N ALA A 295 2.43 15.44 5.47
CA ALA A 295 2.02 14.41 6.43
C ALA A 295 2.65 13.06 6.10
N ILE A 296 2.95 12.28 7.14
CA ILE A 296 3.37 10.89 7.00
C ILE A 296 2.11 10.02 7.01
N PRO A 297 1.90 9.17 5.97
CA PRO A 297 0.75 8.28 5.92
C PRO A 297 0.67 7.35 7.13
N LEU A 298 -0.55 7.03 7.58
CA LEU A 298 -0.78 6.11 8.70
C LEU A 298 -0.04 4.77 8.51
N LEU A 299 -0.18 4.19 7.32
CA LEU A 299 0.51 2.94 6.98
C LEU A 299 2.04 3.12 6.96
N GLY A 300 2.55 4.29 6.57
CA GLY A 300 3.97 4.64 6.64
C GLY A 300 4.47 4.73 8.09
N LYS A 301 3.69 5.34 9.00
CA LYS A 301 3.98 5.37 10.45
C LYS A 301 4.06 3.94 11.00
N TYR A 302 3.12 3.08 10.60
CA TYR A 302 3.09 1.67 11.01
C TYR A 302 4.31 0.88 10.52
N LEU A 303 4.65 1.00 9.23
CA LEU A 303 5.83 0.33 8.66
C LEU A 303 7.14 0.83 9.28
N LEU A 304 7.27 2.12 9.56
CA LEU A 304 8.44 2.68 10.25
C LEU A 304 8.56 2.14 11.68
N PHE A 305 7.45 2.10 12.42
CA PHE A 305 7.41 1.51 13.76
C PHE A 305 7.84 0.04 13.74
N THR A 306 7.30 -0.76 12.83
CA THR A 306 7.66 -2.18 12.71
C THR A 306 9.11 -2.37 12.27
N MET A 307 9.63 -1.54 11.40
CA MET A 307 11.04 -1.58 10.97
C MET A 307 11.99 -1.32 12.15
N ILE A 308 11.67 -0.37 13.02
CA ILE A 308 12.43 -0.12 14.25
C ILE A 308 12.37 -1.34 15.17
N LEU A 309 11.19 -1.93 15.37
CA LEU A 309 11.05 -3.14 16.20
C LEU A 309 11.84 -4.33 15.63
N VAL A 310 11.81 -4.56 14.33
CA VAL A 310 12.59 -5.62 13.67
C VAL A 310 14.08 -5.37 13.86
N SER A 311 14.56 -4.16 13.67
CA SER A 311 15.97 -3.81 13.87
C SER A 311 16.43 -4.04 15.31
N LEU A 312 15.61 -3.67 16.29
CA LEU A 312 15.84 -3.97 17.71
C LEU A 312 15.83 -5.49 17.98
N SER A 313 14.91 -6.22 17.34
CA SER A 313 14.83 -7.69 17.42
C SER A 313 16.11 -8.35 16.90
N VAL A 314 16.66 -7.90 15.78
CA VAL A 314 17.95 -8.37 15.25
C VAL A 314 19.06 -8.16 16.29
N TRP A 315 19.15 -6.96 16.83
CA TRP A 315 20.19 -6.62 17.82
C TRP A 315 20.07 -7.48 19.09
N MET A 316 18.84 -7.64 19.63
CA MET A 316 18.60 -8.47 20.80
C MET A 316 18.89 -9.95 20.51
N THR A 317 18.54 -10.45 19.32
CA THR A 317 18.84 -11.81 18.89
C THR A 317 20.36 -12.08 18.86
N VAL A 318 21.14 -11.16 18.35
CA VAL A 318 22.61 -11.27 18.36
C VAL A 318 23.15 -11.27 19.80
N CYS A 319 22.61 -10.43 20.68
CA CYS A 319 22.97 -10.44 22.10
C CYS A 319 22.65 -11.79 22.78
N VAL A 320 21.47 -12.36 22.52
CA VAL A 320 21.06 -13.66 23.07
C VAL A 320 21.98 -14.78 22.57
N LEU A 321 22.30 -14.79 21.25
CA LEU A 321 23.23 -15.76 20.69
C LEU A 321 24.63 -15.64 21.29
N ASN A 322 25.12 -14.42 21.52
CA ASN A 322 26.40 -14.19 22.19
C ASN A 322 26.40 -14.78 23.63
N VAL A 323 25.28 -14.65 24.34
CA VAL A 323 25.12 -15.24 25.68
C VAL A 323 25.05 -16.77 25.60
N HIS A 324 24.34 -17.30 24.60
CA HIS A 324 24.14 -18.74 24.40
C HIS A 324 25.47 -19.50 24.18
N PHE A 325 26.37 -18.95 23.37
CA PHE A 325 27.65 -19.55 23.03
C PHE A 325 28.80 -19.23 24.01
N ARG A 326 28.49 -18.65 25.19
CA ARG A 326 29.53 -18.40 26.21
C ARG A 326 30.05 -19.70 26.83
N SER A 327 31.36 -19.80 26.93
CA SER A 327 32.02 -20.93 27.58
C SER A 327 32.66 -20.50 28.91
N PRO A 328 32.83 -21.44 29.88
CA PRO A 328 33.46 -21.16 31.18
C PRO A 328 34.90 -20.63 31.06
N SER A 329 35.60 -21.03 29.99
CA SER A 329 36.98 -20.59 29.69
C SER A 329 37.10 -19.12 29.32
N THR A 330 36.02 -18.52 28.78
CA THR A 330 36.03 -17.14 28.29
C THR A 330 35.29 -16.16 29.17
N HIS A 331 34.23 -16.61 29.88
CA HIS A 331 33.38 -15.72 30.67
C HIS A 331 32.95 -16.36 31.98
N ASN A 332 33.33 -15.75 33.10
CA ASN A 332 32.83 -16.09 34.40
C ASN A 332 31.44 -15.49 34.65
N MET A 333 30.50 -16.25 35.22
CA MET A 333 29.15 -15.77 35.48
C MET A 333 29.08 -14.93 36.75
N PRO A 334 28.83 -13.61 36.70
CA PRO A 334 28.73 -12.75 37.87
C PRO A 334 27.51 -13.07 38.71
N ASN A 335 27.61 -12.84 40.03
CA ASN A 335 26.56 -13.20 41.01
C ASN A 335 25.22 -12.50 40.76
N TRP A 336 25.24 -11.28 40.21
CA TRP A 336 24.00 -10.55 39.86
C TRP A 336 23.23 -11.25 38.72
N VAL A 337 23.93 -11.80 37.72
CA VAL A 337 23.33 -12.57 36.61
C VAL A 337 22.66 -13.83 37.14
N LYS A 338 23.35 -14.55 38.07
CA LYS A 338 22.78 -15.72 38.72
C LYS A 338 21.49 -15.39 39.46
N LYS A 339 21.49 -14.34 40.30
CA LYS A 339 20.30 -13.93 41.06
C LYS A 339 19.15 -13.52 40.14
N LEU A 340 19.43 -12.74 39.10
CA LEU A 340 18.41 -12.21 38.18
C LEU A 340 17.85 -13.30 37.25
N PHE A 341 18.72 -13.97 36.48
CA PHE A 341 18.30 -14.86 35.38
C PHE A 341 18.11 -16.33 35.77
N LEU A 342 18.72 -16.81 36.86
CA LEU A 342 18.51 -18.17 37.33
C LEU A 342 17.45 -18.28 38.45
N HIS A 343 17.17 -17.20 39.18
CA HIS A 343 16.23 -17.26 40.32
C HIS A 343 15.00 -16.35 40.18
N PHE A 344 15.17 -15.07 39.78
CA PHE A 344 14.08 -14.10 39.77
C PHE A 344 13.23 -14.20 38.48
N MET A 345 13.85 -14.04 37.29
CA MET A 345 13.16 -14.04 36.00
C MET A 345 12.40 -15.35 35.70
N PRO A 346 12.96 -16.56 35.98
CA PRO A 346 12.25 -17.81 35.70
C PRO A 346 10.95 -17.95 36.48
N LYS A 347 10.89 -17.39 37.70
CA LYS A 347 9.65 -17.39 38.50
C LYS A 347 8.55 -16.55 37.85
N ILE A 348 8.90 -15.39 37.30
CA ILE A 348 7.96 -14.51 36.59
C ILE A 348 7.51 -15.16 35.26
N LEU A 349 8.44 -15.79 34.55
CA LEU A 349 8.19 -16.40 33.22
C LEU A 349 7.68 -17.84 33.32
N MET A 350 7.39 -18.35 34.55
CA MET A 350 6.92 -19.73 34.82
C MET A 350 7.82 -20.81 34.21
N MET A 351 9.14 -20.59 34.18
CA MET A 351 10.12 -21.53 33.68
C MET A 351 10.66 -22.40 34.78
N ARG A 352 10.77 -23.72 34.52
CA ARG A 352 11.40 -24.67 35.43
C ARG A 352 12.80 -24.99 34.92
N ARG A 353 13.80 -24.92 35.83
CA ARG A 353 15.15 -25.35 35.54
C ARG A 353 15.22 -26.86 35.69
N THR A 354 15.72 -27.57 34.70
CA THR A 354 16.07 -28.98 34.80
C THR A 354 17.31 -29.10 35.68
N LYS A 355 17.22 -29.84 36.76
CA LYS A 355 18.39 -30.19 37.55
C LYS A 355 19.08 -31.34 36.87
N TYR A 356 20.37 -31.20 36.60
CA TYR A 356 21.19 -32.32 36.16
C TYR A 356 21.26 -33.31 37.30
N THR A 357 20.63 -34.47 37.18
CA THR A 357 20.88 -35.65 38.04
C THR A 357 22.07 -36.38 37.44
N LEU A 358 23.10 -36.58 38.26
CA LEU A 358 24.20 -37.47 37.87
C LEU A 358 23.59 -38.84 37.48
N PRO A 359 24.08 -39.50 36.43
CA PRO A 359 23.79 -40.91 36.22
C PRO A 359 24.26 -41.67 37.48
N ASP A 360 23.35 -42.50 38.02
CA ASP A 360 23.64 -43.33 39.19
C ASP A 360 24.95 -44.10 38.94
N TYR A 361 25.99 -43.67 39.61
CA TYR A 361 27.20 -44.45 39.74
C TYR A 361 26.95 -45.40 40.92
N ASP A 362 27.00 -46.71 40.68
CA ASP A 362 26.75 -47.80 41.62
C ASP A 362 27.14 -47.44 43.08
N ASP A 363 26.17 -47.50 44.01
CA ASP A 363 26.25 -47.13 45.41
C ASP A 363 27.23 -47.98 46.27
N THR A 364 28.09 -48.81 45.65
CA THR A 364 29.02 -49.71 46.32
C THR A 364 30.30 -49.03 46.81
N PHE A 365 30.52 -47.71 46.50
CA PHE A 365 31.81 -47.07 46.84
C PHE A 365 31.75 -45.98 47.94
N MET A 366 30.60 -45.65 48.50
CA MET A 366 30.45 -44.59 49.49
C MET A 366 30.17 -45.09 50.93
N SER A 367 30.76 -46.20 51.32
CA SER A 367 30.61 -46.70 52.74
C SER A 367 31.84 -46.44 53.60
N ASN A 368 32.56 -45.33 53.42
CA ASN A 368 33.51 -44.93 54.49
C ASN A 368 33.49 -43.39 54.59
N GLY A 369 32.93 -42.96 55.74
CA GLY A 369 32.71 -41.59 56.06
C GLY A 369 33.95 -40.71 56.09
N TYR A 370 33.78 -39.57 55.42
CA TYR A 370 34.38 -38.28 55.73
C TYR A 370 33.45 -37.19 55.20
N THR A 371 32.59 -36.70 56.13
CA THR A 371 31.88 -35.44 55.94
C THR A 371 32.85 -34.32 56.29
N ASN A 372 33.57 -33.78 55.33
CA ASN A 372 34.17 -32.47 55.44
C ASN A 372 33.51 -31.61 54.38
N GLU A 373 32.76 -30.59 54.84
CA GLU A 373 32.30 -29.47 54.00
C GLU A 373 33.51 -28.86 53.28
N ILE A 374 33.65 -29.16 52.00
CA ILE A 374 34.63 -28.51 51.14
C ILE A 374 34.08 -27.11 50.83
N ASP A 375 34.64 -26.11 51.46
CA ASP A 375 34.38 -24.70 51.21
C ASP A 375 34.86 -24.35 49.81
N LEU A 376 33.93 -24.31 48.85
CA LEU A 376 34.15 -24.06 47.41
C LEU A 376 34.46 -22.60 47.10
N SER A 377 34.75 -21.76 48.08
CA SER A 377 35.07 -20.33 47.88
C SER A 377 36.48 -20.06 47.31
N TRP A 378 37.33 -21.08 47.19
CA TRP A 378 38.77 -20.92 46.88
C TRP A 378 39.26 -21.47 45.54
N TYR A 379 38.38 -21.75 44.52
CA TYR A 379 38.88 -22.24 43.24
C TYR A 379 38.79 -21.21 42.12
N PRO A 380 39.87 -20.41 41.90
CA PRO A 380 40.12 -19.79 40.59
C PRO A 380 40.80 -20.74 39.59
N ALA A 381 40.64 -22.07 39.78
CA ALA A 381 41.47 -23.07 39.12
C ALA A 381 41.09 -23.41 37.65
N CYS A 382 40.10 -22.79 37.06
CA CYS A 382 39.93 -22.91 35.60
C CYS A 382 40.92 -22.03 34.80
N PHE A 383 41.79 -21.24 35.46
CA PHE A 383 42.65 -20.25 34.79
C PHE A 383 44.15 -20.53 34.80
N ALA A 384 44.61 -21.55 35.50
CA ALA A 384 46.05 -21.72 35.71
C ALA A 384 46.55 -23.20 35.65
N MET A 385 46.24 -23.92 34.58
CA MET A 385 47.05 -25.06 34.21
C MET A 385 47.62 -24.89 32.79
N PRO A 386 48.93 -25.08 32.59
CA PRO A 386 49.49 -25.15 31.24
C PRO A 386 48.89 -26.38 30.55
N ILE A 387 48.07 -26.14 29.54
CA ILE A 387 47.41 -27.15 28.75
C ILE A 387 48.48 -27.87 27.93
N ASN A 388 48.85 -29.09 28.34
CA ASN A 388 49.63 -30.00 27.53
C ASN A 388 48.76 -30.36 26.30
N LYS A 389 49.25 -30.05 25.12
CA LYS A 389 48.52 -30.08 23.82
C LYS A 389 47.88 -31.44 23.46
N GLU A 390 48.15 -32.50 24.19
CA GLU A 390 47.72 -33.86 23.81
C GLU A 390 46.39 -34.32 24.39
N ILE A 391 45.82 -33.62 25.39
CA ILE A 391 44.59 -34.11 26.09
C ILE A 391 43.32 -33.37 25.64
N VAL A 392 43.41 -32.32 24.82
CA VAL A 392 42.25 -31.48 24.44
C VAL A 392 41.74 -31.78 23.03
N SER A 393 42.17 -32.87 22.41
CA SER A 393 41.92 -33.19 21.00
C SER A 393 40.45 -33.49 20.61
N PRO A 394 39.49 -33.98 21.44
CA PRO A 394 38.17 -34.26 20.91
C PRO A 394 37.18 -33.07 20.94
N CYS A 395 37.40 -32.07 21.82
CA CYS A 395 36.40 -30.98 21.95
C CYS A 395 36.72 -29.72 21.09
N VAL A 396 37.96 -29.58 20.61
CA VAL A 396 38.39 -28.36 19.88
C VAL A 396 38.40 -28.57 18.35
N SER A 397 38.35 -29.82 17.87
CA SER A 397 38.40 -30.12 16.42
C SER A 397 37.12 -29.76 15.64
N PHE A 398 36.04 -29.37 16.32
CA PHE A 398 34.79 -28.99 15.64
C PHE A 398 34.58 -27.47 15.44
N LEU A 399 35.48 -26.63 15.98
CA LEU A 399 35.31 -25.16 15.98
C LEU A 399 36.30 -24.35 15.15
N ILE A 400 37.26 -25.00 14.48
CA ILE A 400 38.19 -24.28 13.59
C ILE A 400 38.22 -24.98 12.23
N ARG A 401 37.14 -24.80 11.46
CA ARG A 401 37.28 -24.80 10.00
C ARG A 401 37.32 -23.36 9.55
N PRO A 402 38.41 -22.87 8.97
CA PRO A 402 38.41 -21.58 8.30
C PRO A 402 37.49 -21.68 7.10
N VAL A 403 36.49 -20.76 7.05
CA VAL A 403 35.69 -20.51 5.86
C VAL A 403 36.66 -20.09 4.75
N PRO A 404 36.68 -20.76 3.59
CA PRO A 404 37.52 -20.29 2.50
C PRO A 404 37.01 -18.93 2.01
N HIS A 405 37.90 -17.96 1.98
CA HIS A 405 37.72 -16.69 1.32
C HIS A 405 37.40 -16.92 -0.16
N LEU A 406 36.16 -16.70 -0.58
CA LEU A 406 35.76 -16.58 -1.97
C LEU A 406 34.84 -15.35 -2.10
N LEU A 407 35.50 -14.19 -2.14
CA LEU A 407 34.93 -13.01 -2.79
C LEU A 407 36.09 -12.30 -3.49
N PRO A 408 36.04 -12.18 -4.83
CA PRO A 408 37.00 -11.37 -5.57
C PRO A 408 36.72 -9.88 -5.31
N PRO A 409 37.74 -9.01 -5.39
CA PRO A 409 37.57 -7.58 -5.15
C PRO A 409 36.73 -6.94 -6.26
N ILE A 410 35.75 -6.16 -5.84
CA ILE A 410 34.91 -5.32 -6.71
C ILE A 410 35.78 -4.18 -7.24
N PRO A 411 35.91 -4.00 -8.58
CA PRO A 411 36.63 -2.85 -9.12
C PRO A 411 35.80 -1.57 -8.97
N LEU A 412 36.44 -0.53 -8.47
CA LEU A 412 35.94 0.83 -8.40
C LEU A 412 35.54 1.35 -9.79
N LEU A 413 34.25 1.65 -9.97
CA LEU A 413 33.69 2.30 -11.16
C LEU A 413 34.15 3.75 -11.20
N ARG A 414 34.89 4.12 -12.23
CA ARG A 414 35.16 5.49 -12.66
C ARG A 414 33.90 6.09 -13.32
N PRO A 415 33.65 7.39 -13.20
CA PRO A 415 32.52 8.04 -13.84
C PRO A 415 32.70 8.15 -15.35
N PHE A 416 31.67 7.78 -16.12
CA PHE A 416 31.60 7.96 -17.57
C PHE A 416 31.02 9.32 -17.94
N PRO A 417 31.52 9.95 -19.04
CA PRO A 417 30.97 11.22 -19.56
C PRO A 417 29.76 10.97 -20.48
N LEU A 418 28.81 11.89 -20.41
CA LEU A 418 27.65 12.01 -21.27
C LEU A 418 28.03 12.24 -22.73
N SER A 419 27.58 11.40 -23.66
CA SER A 419 27.48 11.74 -25.09
C SER A 419 26.27 11.09 -25.74
N ARG A 420 25.46 11.93 -26.33
CA ARG A 420 24.47 11.89 -27.42
C ARG A 420 24.09 10.54 -28.01
N PHE A 421 22.79 10.27 -27.94
CA PHE A 421 22.12 9.24 -28.73
C PHE A 421 21.72 9.75 -30.10
N HIS A 422 22.12 9.03 -31.14
CA HIS A 422 21.47 9.01 -32.44
C HIS A 422 20.79 7.67 -32.66
N SER A 423 19.55 7.73 -33.09
CA SER A 423 18.70 6.61 -33.45
C SER A 423 19.05 6.05 -34.82
N THR A 424 19.20 4.71 -34.94
CA THR A 424 18.93 3.97 -36.19
C THR A 424 18.45 2.57 -35.86
N SER A 425 17.31 2.24 -36.42
CA SER A 425 16.64 0.95 -36.44
C SER A 425 17.37 -0.06 -37.34
N SER A 426 17.61 -1.28 -36.87
CA SER A 426 17.79 -2.43 -37.77
C SER A 426 17.52 -3.73 -37.01
N SER A 427 16.61 -4.49 -37.59
CA SER A 427 16.18 -5.83 -37.21
C SER A 427 17.25 -6.89 -37.50
N ARG A 428 17.62 -7.76 -36.55
CA ARG A 428 18.18 -9.09 -36.83
C ARG A 428 17.81 -10.09 -35.72
N LYS A 429 17.27 -11.24 -36.15
CA LYS A 429 16.99 -12.44 -35.37
C LYS A 429 18.28 -13.07 -34.85
N PRO A 430 18.28 -13.68 -33.65
CA PRO A 430 19.39 -14.54 -33.19
C PRO A 430 19.17 -16.01 -33.58
N PRO A 431 20.26 -16.78 -33.80
CA PRO A 431 20.20 -18.19 -34.12
C PRO A 431 20.08 -19.07 -32.87
N SER A 432 19.46 -20.25 -33.07
CA SER A 432 19.26 -21.34 -32.15
C SER A 432 20.59 -21.95 -31.67
N ARG A 433 20.69 -22.32 -30.40
CA ARG A 433 21.72 -23.21 -29.86
C ARG A 433 21.10 -24.44 -29.20
N ASP A 434 21.61 -25.60 -29.60
CA ASP A 434 21.27 -26.92 -29.09
C ASP A 434 21.73 -27.16 -27.65
N PRO A 435 21.11 -28.10 -26.90
CA PRO A 435 21.43 -28.35 -25.50
C PRO A 435 22.61 -29.29 -25.31
N LEU A 436 23.49 -28.94 -24.37
CA LEU A 436 24.62 -29.76 -23.90
C LEU A 436 24.14 -30.86 -22.93
N PRO A 437 24.78 -32.05 -22.93
CA PRO A 437 24.43 -33.21 -22.11
C PRO A 437 24.94 -33.09 -20.65
N PRO A 438 24.33 -33.82 -19.68
CA PRO A 438 24.66 -33.72 -18.27
C PRO A 438 25.93 -34.47 -17.88
N PRO A 439 26.66 -34.08 -16.82
CA PRO A 439 27.87 -34.74 -16.36
C PRO A 439 27.57 -36.03 -15.60
N ARG A 440 28.35 -37.05 -15.90
CA ARG A 440 28.35 -38.38 -15.26
C ARG A 440 29.07 -38.34 -13.91
N PHE A 441 28.46 -38.93 -12.89
CA PHE A 441 29.11 -39.26 -11.62
C PHE A 441 29.89 -40.59 -11.73
N PRO A 442 31.05 -40.73 -11.09
CA PRO A 442 31.73 -42.02 -10.97
C PRO A 442 31.24 -42.82 -9.76
N SER A 443 31.05 -44.10 -9.96
CA SER A 443 30.66 -45.13 -8.98
C SER A 443 31.81 -45.51 -8.03
N PRO A 444 31.53 -45.97 -6.78
CA PRO A 444 32.54 -46.37 -5.82
C PRO A 444 32.96 -47.84 -6.00
N LEU A 445 34.23 -48.10 -5.82
CA LEU A 445 34.84 -49.44 -5.74
C LEU A 445 34.74 -50.01 -4.31
N PRO A 446 34.67 -51.35 -4.16
CA PRO A 446 34.56 -52.04 -2.86
C PRO A 446 35.91 -52.42 -2.27
N GLY A 447 36.07 -52.22 -0.97
CA GLY A 447 37.23 -52.68 -0.20
C GLY A 447 36.80 -53.22 1.15
N SER A 448 36.84 -54.50 1.27
CA SER A 448 36.56 -55.32 2.45
C SER A 448 37.64 -55.21 3.55
N LEU A 449 37.22 -55.10 4.82
CA LEU A 449 38.06 -55.28 6.01
C LEU A 449 37.61 -56.53 6.78
N PRO A 450 38.54 -57.38 7.25
CA PRO A 450 38.21 -58.56 8.06
C PRO A 450 38.16 -58.25 9.56
N PRO A 451 37.51 -59.12 10.37
CA PRO A 451 37.29 -58.92 11.81
C PRO A 451 38.49 -59.35 12.70
N PRO A 452 38.63 -58.77 13.88
CA PRO A 452 39.68 -59.22 14.80
C PRO A 452 39.23 -60.42 15.64
N THR A 453 39.99 -61.45 15.62
CA THR A 453 39.90 -62.64 16.45
C THR A 453 40.56 -62.44 17.82
N ALA A 454 39.94 -63.07 18.81
CA ALA A 454 40.32 -63.16 20.21
C ALA A 454 41.69 -63.88 20.42
N PHE A 455 42.39 -63.46 21.44
CA PHE A 455 43.32 -64.37 22.18
C PHE A 455 43.25 -64.16 23.69
N HIS A 456 42.85 -65.23 24.38
CA HIS A 456 42.99 -65.50 25.79
C HIS A 456 44.46 -65.90 26.16
N LYS A 457 44.90 -65.46 27.34
CA LYS A 457 45.54 -66.28 28.42
C LYS A 457 46.29 -65.38 29.37
N LEU A 458 45.84 -65.31 30.65
CA LEU A 458 46.26 -66.03 31.85
C LEU A 458 47.76 -65.89 32.21
N ILE A 459 48.10 -65.33 33.37
CA ILE A 459 48.54 -65.89 34.64
C ILE A 459 49.29 -64.80 35.51
N PRO A 460 49.54 -64.98 36.77
CA PRO A 460 49.06 -64.16 37.88
C PRO A 460 50.19 -63.51 38.71
N GLY A 461 49.76 -62.55 39.53
CA GLY A 461 50.42 -62.29 40.83
C GLY A 461 51.63 -61.38 40.77
N THR A 462 51.38 -60.15 41.14
CA THR A 462 52.19 -59.40 42.15
C THR A 462 51.42 -58.17 42.56
N PHE A 463 51.06 -58.10 43.82
CA PHE A 463 50.53 -56.90 44.49
C PHE A 463 51.67 -55.90 44.58
N ILE A 464 51.51 -54.74 43.84
CA ILE A 464 52.28 -53.54 44.15
C ILE A 464 51.29 -52.40 44.28
N PHE A 465 51.30 -51.81 45.45
CA PHE A 465 50.58 -50.60 45.85
C PHE A 465 51.12 -49.40 45.07
N GLU A 466 50.46 -49.05 43.93
CA GLU A 466 50.80 -47.82 43.20
C GLU A 466 49.62 -47.21 42.42
N ASP A 467 48.38 -47.29 42.96
CA ASP A 467 47.20 -46.90 42.19
C ASP A 467 46.33 -45.77 42.77
N ASN A 468 46.82 -45.04 43.76
CA ASN A 468 46.03 -43.91 44.31
C ASN A 468 46.15 -42.59 43.53
N LYS A 469 47.08 -42.46 42.59
CA LYS A 469 47.25 -41.25 41.76
C LYS A 469 46.37 -41.26 40.52
N HIS A 470 46.11 -42.43 39.94
CA HIS A 470 45.31 -42.54 38.71
C HIS A 470 43.80 -42.32 38.97
N THR A 471 43.29 -42.85 40.03
CA THR A 471 41.87 -42.68 40.48
C THR A 471 41.55 -41.25 40.91
N THR A 472 42.45 -40.59 41.62
CA THR A 472 42.30 -39.16 41.98
C THR A 472 42.37 -38.28 40.75
N HIS A 473 43.23 -38.55 39.79
CA HIS A 473 43.32 -37.77 38.54
C HIS A 473 42.06 -37.93 37.69
N GLN A 474 41.49 -39.14 37.59
CA GLN A 474 40.24 -39.38 36.87
C GLN A 474 39.06 -38.70 37.54
N LEU A 475 38.95 -38.75 38.88
CA LEU A 475 37.88 -38.08 39.62
C LEU A 475 37.95 -36.58 39.50
N VAL A 476 39.13 -35.98 39.59
CA VAL A 476 39.36 -34.54 39.40
C VAL A 476 39.02 -34.12 37.96
N THR A 477 39.41 -34.88 36.95
CA THR A 477 39.09 -34.62 35.55
C THR A 477 37.57 -34.69 35.32
N TYR A 478 36.91 -35.70 35.91
CA TYR A 478 35.46 -35.86 35.85
C TYR A 478 34.71 -34.67 36.52
N LEU A 479 35.12 -34.26 37.71
CA LEU A 479 34.55 -33.11 38.42
C LEU A 479 34.74 -31.80 37.67
N ILE A 480 35.92 -31.57 37.07
CA ILE A 480 36.17 -30.38 36.26
C ILE A 480 35.29 -30.38 35.02
N THR A 481 35.17 -31.51 34.32
CA THR A 481 34.31 -31.64 33.11
C THR A 481 32.83 -31.41 33.48
N TYR A 482 32.37 -31.96 34.60
CA TYR A 482 31.01 -31.74 35.13
C TYR A 482 30.75 -30.26 35.45
N PHE A 483 31.69 -29.60 36.15
CA PHE A 483 31.56 -28.19 36.51
C PHE A 483 31.55 -27.29 35.29
N CYS A 484 32.40 -27.58 34.29
CA CYS A 484 32.42 -26.86 33.02
C CYS A 484 31.12 -27.05 32.22
N SER A 485 30.57 -28.27 32.19
CA SER A 485 29.28 -28.58 31.58
C SER A 485 28.12 -27.82 32.25
N GLN A 486 28.10 -27.79 33.59
CA GLN A 486 27.05 -27.09 34.34
C GLN A 486 27.05 -25.57 34.05
N VAL A 487 28.20 -24.93 33.92
CA VAL A 487 28.28 -23.50 33.61
C VAL A 487 27.83 -23.22 32.18
N VAL A 488 28.11 -24.10 31.23
CA VAL A 488 27.59 -23.98 29.84
C VAL A 488 26.07 -24.09 29.83
N GLU A 489 25.51 -25.05 30.54
CA GLU A 489 24.05 -25.21 30.65
C GLU A 489 23.39 -24.00 31.35
N ASP A 490 24.04 -23.41 32.34
CA ASP A 490 23.56 -22.18 32.97
C ASP A 490 23.51 -21.01 32.01
N TRP A 491 24.51 -20.81 31.14
CA TRP A 491 24.49 -19.79 30.10
C TRP A 491 23.40 -20.06 29.03
N LYS A 492 23.21 -21.31 28.65
CA LYS A 492 22.10 -21.70 27.76
C LYS A 492 20.75 -21.42 28.38
N PHE A 493 20.60 -21.72 29.68
CA PHE A 493 19.37 -21.43 30.41
C PHE A 493 19.11 -19.91 30.51
N VAL A 494 20.15 -19.10 30.73
CA VAL A 494 20.06 -17.63 30.69
C VAL A 494 19.58 -17.14 29.34
N SER A 495 20.11 -17.69 28.24
CA SER A 495 19.66 -17.32 26.88
C SER A 495 18.19 -17.65 26.64
N MET A 496 17.71 -18.82 27.11
CA MET A 496 16.28 -19.19 27.03
C MET A 496 15.38 -18.25 27.85
N VAL A 497 15.84 -17.81 29.03
CA VAL A 497 15.11 -16.83 29.84
C VAL A 497 15.03 -15.48 29.16
N LEU A 498 16.11 -15.03 28.52
CA LEU A 498 16.14 -13.80 27.73
C LEU A 498 15.20 -13.89 26.51
N ASP A 499 15.23 -15.00 25.79
CA ASP A 499 14.30 -15.23 24.67
C ASP A 499 12.84 -15.12 25.10
N ARG A 500 12.47 -15.79 26.20
CA ARG A 500 11.11 -15.71 26.75
C ARG A 500 10.73 -14.31 27.21
N PHE A 501 11.66 -13.60 27.82
CA PHE A 501 11.44 -12.22 28.24
C PHE A 501 11.20 -11.30 27.04
N PHE A 502 12.06 -11.36 26.02
CA PHE A 502 11.90 -10.57 24.80
C PHE A 502 10.65 -10.97 24.02
N LEU A 503 10.29 -12.24 23.99
CA LEU A 503 9.02 -12.70 23.41
C LEU A 503 7.84 -11.89 23.97
N TRP A 504 7.72 -11.78 25.29
CA TRP A 504 6.64 -11.03 25.93
C TRP A 504 6.71 -9.53 25.63
N VAL A 505 7.90 -8.93 25.75
CA VAL A 505 8.10 -7.49 25.50
C VAL A 505 7.73 -7.13 24.07
N PHE A 506 8.24 -7.87 23.08
CA PHE A 506 7.95 -7.61 21.68
C PHE A 506 6.50 -7.93 21.31
N THR A 507 5.90 -8.96 21.89
CA THR A 507 4.46 -9.25 21.68
C THR A 507 3.60 -8.08 22.14
N LEU A 508 3.83 -7.58 23.36
CA LEU A 508 3.08 -6.43 23.88
C LEU A 508 3.32 -5.17 23.06
N ALA A 509 4.56 -4.92 22.63
CA ALA A 509 4.90 -3.79 21.79
C ALA A 509 4.22 -3.89 20.40
N CYS A 510 4.23 -5.06 19.76
CA CYS A 510 3.57 -5.29 18.48
C CYS A 510 2.05 -5.10 18.58
N ILE A 511 1.42 -5.69 19.58
CA ILE A 511 -0.03 -5.55 19.79
C ILE A 511 -0.37 -4.09 20.08
N GLY A 512 0.28 -3.48 21.06
CA GLY A 512 0.02 -2.09 21.45
C GLY A 512 0.27 -1.11 20.30
N GLY A 513 1.36 -1.28 19.56
CA GLY A 513 1.67 -0.42 18.40
C GLY A 513 0.71 -0.62 17.23
N THR A 514 0.32 -1.87 16.92
CA THR A 514 -0.66 -2.15 15.86
C THR A 514 -2.00 -1.49 16.16
N PHE A 515 -2.55 -1.73 17.34
CA PHE A 515 -3.81 -1.12 17.75
C PHE A 515 -3.69 0.40 17.89
N GLY A 516 -2.64 0.89 18.54
CA GLY A 516 -2.44 2.33 18.76
C GLY A 516 -2.29 3.14 17.49
N ILE A 517 -1.74 2.56 16.41
CA ILE A 517 -1.59 3.27 15.13
C ILE A 517 -2.83 3.10 14.26
N ILE A 518 -3.35 1.88 14.07
CA ILE A 518 -4.48 1.63 13.14
C ILE A 518 -5.76 2.33 13.61
N PHE A 519 -6.06 2.29 14.91
CA PHE A 519 -7.27 2.91 15.44
C PHE A 519 -7.23 4.44 15.56
N GLN A 520 -6.15 5.11 15.14
CA GLN A 520 -6.10 6.57 15.07
C GLN A 520 -6.95 7.15 13.93
N SER A 521 -7.34 6.35 12.95
CA SER A 521 -8.07 6.85 11.79
C SER A 521 -9.53 7.20 12.13
N PRO A 522 -9.98 8.46 11.90
CA PRO A 522 -11.35 8.87 12.14
C PRO A 522 -12.38 8.15 11.28
N SER A 523 -12.00 7.77 10.05
CA SER A 523 -12.92 7.13 9.09
C SER A 523 -13.32 5.72 9.46
N LEU A 524 -12.60 5.05 10.39
CA LEU A 524 -13.02 3.76 10.94
C LEU A 524 -14.31 3.87 11.79
N TYR A 525 -14.58 5.07 12.30
CA TYR A 525 -15.75 5.36 13.15
C TYR A 525 -16.81 6.19 12.41
N ASP A 526 -16.60 6.49 11.12
CA ASP A 526 -17.49 7.30 10.32
C ASP A 526 -18.72 6.53 9.87
N THR A 527 -19.88 6.98 10.32
CA THR A 527 -21.19 6.39 10.02
C THR A 527 -21.99 7.15 8.97
N ARG A 528 -21.42 8.20 8.34
CA ARG A 528 -22.10 8.96 7.28
C ARG A 528 -22.48 8.07 6.12
N ILE A 529 -23.73 8.19 5.69
CA ILE A 529 -24.24 7.44 4.53
C ILE A 529 -23.81 8.19 3.26
N PRO A 530 -23.20 7.50 2.28
CA PRO A 530 -22.79 8.11 1.03
C PRO A 530 -23.97 8.71 0.25
N VAL A 531 -23.80 9.93 -0.26
CA VAL A 531 -24.84 10.67 -1.00
C VAL A 531 -25.06 10.08 -2.39
N ASP A 532 -24.03 9.52 -3.02
CA ASP A 532 -24.11 8.84 -4.31
C ASP A 532 -25.06 7.63 -4.28
N GLN A 533 -25.09 6.89 -3.18
CA GLN A 533 -26.00 5.75 -3.01
C GLN A 533 -27.47 6.18 -2.83
N GLN A 534 -27.70 7.42 -2.39
CA GLN A 534 -29.04 7.97 -2.21
C GLN A 534 -29.57 8.61 -3.49
N LEU A 535 -28.72 9.31 -4.24
CA LEU A 535 -29.12 10.12 -5.40
C LEU A 535 -28.95 9.41 -6.73
N SER A 536 -28.08 8.39 -6.84
CA SER A 536 -27.91 7.66 -8.09
C SER A 536 -29.12 6.82 -8.45
N GLY A 537 -29.65 7.05 -9.65
CA GLY A 537 -30.71 6.22 -10.26
C GLY A 537 -30.18 4.93 -10.91
N ILE A 538 -28.85 4.79 -11.03
CA ILE A 538 -28.21 3.64 -11.66
C ILE A 538 -27.81 2.64 -10.56
N PRO A 539 -28.54 1.49 -10.42
CA PRO A 539 -28.19 0.52 -9.40
C PRO A 539 -26.80 -0.05 -9.68
N LEU A 540 -25.96 -0.16 -8.64
CA LEU A 540 -24.83 -1.10 -8.70
C LEU A 540 -25.40 -2.41 -9.21
N ARG A 541 -24.81 -3.01 -10.25
CA ARG A 541 -25.10 -4.40 -10.63
C ARG A 541 -24.85 -5.27 -9.40
N LYS A 542 -25.84 -5.33 -8.51
CA LYS A 542 -25.92 -6.35 -7.48
C LYS A 542 -26.00 -7.65 -8.28
N ASN A 543 -24.94 -8.42 -8.22
CA ASN A 543 -24.91 -9.80 -8.66
C ASN A 543 -26.28 -10.41 -8.38
N ASN A 544 -26.84 -11.15 -9.32
CA ASN A 544 -28.10 -11.91 -9.42
C ASN A 544 -28.73 -12.52 -8.15
N PHE A 545 -28.60 -11.87 -7.01
CA PHE A 545 -29.29 -12.16 -5.76
C PHE A 545 -30.34 -11.06 -5.49
N MET A 546 -31.27 -10.87 -6.43
CA MET A 546 -32.55 -10.27 -6.07
C MET A 546 -33.30 -11.28 -5.21
N LEU A 547 -33.40 -10.98 -3.92
CA LEU A 547 -34.35 -11.66 -3.06
C LEU A 547 -35.77 -11.51 -3.66
N PRO A 548 -36.61 -12.53 -3.63
CA PRO A 548 -37.94 -12.53 -4.30
C PRO A 548 -38.88 -11.39 -3.86
N LYS A 549 -38.57 -10.66 -2.79
CA LYS A 549 -39.37 -9.53 -2.28
C LYS A 549 -39.18 -8.22 -3.04
N ASP A 550 -38.14 -8.11 -3.87
CA ASP A 550 -37.90 -6.88 -4.63
C ASP A 550 -38.56 -6.88 -6.02
N ILE A 551 -39.10 -8.01 -6.45
CA ILE A 551 -39.79 -8.16 -7.74
C ILE A 551 -41.24 -7.61 -7.68
N GLU A 552 -41.86 -7.55 -6.50
CA GLU A 552 -43.22 -7.03 -6.34
C GLU A 552 -43.36 -5.49 -6.46
N ARG A 553 -42.26 -4.75 -6.54
CA ARG A 553 -42.31 -3.28 -6.65
C ARG A 553 -42.19 -2.73 -8.08
N ILE A 554 -41.99 -3.59 -9.06
CA ILE A 554 -42.01 -3.17 -10.46
C ILE A 554 -43.44 -3.42 -10.98
N GLN A 555 -44.34 -2.48 -10.72
CA GLN A 555 -45.61 -2.42 -11.46
C GLN A 555 -45.29 -1.99 -12.89
N PRO A 556 -45.85 -2.65 -13.91
CA PRO A 556 -45.78 -2.17 -15.27
C PRO A 556 -46.49 -0.83 -15.37
N ILE A 557 -45.81 0.14 -15.94
CA ILE A 557 -46.42 1.40 -16.37
C ILE A 557 -47.21 1.07 -17.64
N ASP A 558 -48.54 1.08 -17.52
CA ASP A 558 -49.49 1.09 -18.66
C ASP A 558 -49.39 2.39 -19.44
#